data_66b89a390015166d7c18034cb0b517d5
#
_entry.id   66b89a390015166d7c18034cb0b517d5
#
_cell.length_a   1.000
_cell.length_b   1.000
_cell.length_c   1.000
_cell.angle_alpha   90.00
_cell.angle_beta   90.00
_cell.angle_gamma   90.00
#
_symmetry.space_group_name_H-M   'P 1'
#
loop_
_entity.id
_entity.type
_entity.pdbx_description
1 polymer ?
#
loop_
_entity_poly.entity_id
_entity_poly.type
_entity_poly.pdbx_seq_one_letter_code
_entity_poly.pdbx_strand_id
1 'polypeptide(L)'
;RPSLRLTSLAAGLLLAVTATAQPVFDQPANATFKGEVVSRGENVVPGSTADVIGRGFVPGQKVSLLRGDSVLNAQPVVVDADGNFKTQLSIPADAVPGTHPVVVRASQPAAATVLKLRVSPQLPLSGQAQFATQSNKLVPGLYQSAYSAASNAVFVTSAVGRPPVTQSQLLKLDPKTLKVTQAITPAQVPGGSNGAVYAVYGVGVDDINGNVWVTNTRQNSIAVYRQKDLSLVHQFPVDAVPHARDVVVDGTHGKVFASATGEDHLSVFDAKTF
;
A
#
# COMPACT_ATOMS: atom_id res chain seq x y z
N ARG A 1 -53.52 -26.91 -74.47
CA ARG A 1 -53.69 -27.08 -73.01
C ARG A 1 -52.60 -26.21 -72.31
N PRO A 2 -53.00 -25.16 -71.57
CA PRO A 2 -52.02 -24.37 -70.83
C PRO A 2 -51.84 -24.91 -69.40
N SER A 3 -50.63 -25.02 -68.97
CA SER A 3 -50.25 -25.47 -67.62
C SER A 3 -50.25 -24.26 -66.68
N LEU A 4 -51.04 -24.28 -65.64
CA LEU A 4 -51.02 -23.33 -64.53
C LEU A 4 -49.75 -23.54 -63.68
N ARG A 5 -48.99 -22.50 -63.50
CA ARG A 5 -47.91 -22.47 -62.49
C ARG A 5 -48.45 -21.78 -61.23
N LEU A 6 -48.53 -22.55 -60.14
CA LEU A 6 -48.79 -22.02 -58.79
C LEU A 6 -47.54 -21.36 -58.27
N THR A 7 -47.57 -20.06 -58.01
CA THR A 7 -46.55 -19.32 -57.23
C THR A 7 -46.98 -19.30 -55.78
N SER A 8 -46.18 -19.98 -54.95
CA SER A 8 -46.34 -19.97 -53.49
C SER A 8 -45.79 -18.68 -52.93
N LEU A 9 -46.64 -17.83 -52.37
CA LEU A 9 -46.25 -16.66 -51.61
C LEU A 9 -45.89 -17.11 -50.18
N ALA A 10 -44.61 -17.10 -49.82
CA ALA A 10 -44.16 -17.29 -48.43
C ALA A 10 -44.29 -15.97 -47.68
N ALA A 11 -45.29 -15.85 -46.82
CA ALA A 11 -45.44 -14.72 -45.89
C ALA A 11 -44.43 -14.88 -44.74
N GLY A 12 -43.31 -14.11 -44.77
CA GLY A 12 -42.40 -14.01 -43.68
C GLY A 12 -43.00 -13.20 -42.52
N LEU A 13 -43.26 -13.86 -41.40
CA LEU A 13 -43.66 -13.21 -40.14
C LEU A 13 -42.42 -12.53 -39.53
N LEU A 14 -42.29 -11.21 -39.68
CA LEU A 14 -41.31 -10.39 -38.92
C LEU A 14 -41.85 -10.30 -37.48
N LEU A 15 -41.26 -11.06 -36.57
CA LEU A 15 -41.37 -10.87 -35.10
C LEU A 15 -40.61 -9.60 -34.73
N ALA A 16 -41.33 -8.49 -34.58
CA ALA A 16 -40.79 -7.30 -33.98
C ALA A 16 -40.56 -7.57 -32.50
N VAL A 17 -39.29 -7.81 -32.13
CA VAL A 17 -38.87 -7.81 -30.72
C VAL A 17 -38.95 -6.36 -30.25
N THR A 18 -40.01 -6.01 -29.56
CA THR A 18 -40.09 -4.73 -28.83
C THR A 18 -39.10 -4.82 -27.68
N ALA A 19 -37.93 -4.19 -27.85
CA ALA A 19 -37.03 -3.91 -26.74
C ALA A 19 -37.78 -2.97 -25.77
N THR A 20 -38.33 -3.50 -24.71
CA THR A 20 -38.84 -2.68 -23.60
C THR A 20 -37.65 -2.00 -22.98
N ALA A 21 -37.58 -0.67 -23.13
CA ALA A 21 -36.59 0.12 -22.42
C ALA A 21 -36.74 -0.15 -20.91
N GLN A 22 -35.67 -0.62 -20.29
CA GLN A 22 -35.66 -0.79 -18.83
C GLN A 22 -35.86 0.58 -18.18
N PRO A 23 -36.72 0.70 -17.17
CA PRO A 23 -36.89 1.96 -16.46
C PRO A 23 -35.56 2.42 -15.88
N VAL A 24 -35.19 3.69 -16.12
CA VAL A 24 -33.88 4.25 -15.75
C VAL A 24 -33.88 4.76 -14.32
N PHE A 25 -35.06 5.09 -13.78
CA PHE A 25 -35.25 5.63 -12.41
C PHE A 25 -36.23 4.81 -11.57
N ASP A 26 -36.24 3.50 -11.75
CA ASP A 26 -37.12 2.57 -11.04
C ASP A 26 -36.73 2.37 -9.58
N GLN A 27 -35.46 2.56 -9.23
CA GLN A 27 -34.96 2.41 -7.87
C GLN A 27 -34.01 3.54 -7.50
N PRO A 28 -34.14 4.13 -6.29
CA PRO A 28 -33.16 5.09 -5.79
C PRO A 28 -31.82 4.39 -5.50
N ALA A 29 -30.75 5.17 -5.49
CA ALA A 29 -29.43 4.67 -5.12
C ALA A 29 -29.45 4.02 -3.72
N ASN A 30 -28.78 2.88 -3.57
CA ASN A 30 -28.60 2.25 -2.28
C ASN A 30 -27.67 3.09 -1.40
N ALA A 31 -28.26 3.85 -0.44
CA ALA A 31 -27.52 4.72 0.47
C ALA A 31 -26.51 3.98 1.37
N THR A 32 -26.65 2.66 1.52
CA THR A 32 -25.73 1.83 2.32
C THR A 32 -24.61 1.20 1.51
N PHE A 33 -24.58 1.40 0.19
CA PHE A 33 -23.52 0.87 -0.67
C PHE A 33 -22.17 1.52 -0.34
N LYS A 34 -21.20 0.69 0.03
CA LYS A 34 -19.83 1.11 0.40
C LYS A 34 -18.77 0.46 -0.48
N GLY A 35 -19.15 0.07 -1.70
CA GLY A 35 -18.23 -0.59 -2.62
C GLY A 35 -17.00 0.27 -2.93
N GLU A 36 -15.83 -0.24 -2.57
CA GLU A 36 -14.53 0.34 -2.86
C GLU A 36 -13.76 -0.57 -3.81
N VAL A 37 -13.03 0.03 -4.76
CA VAL A 37 -12.22 -0.71 -5.73
C VAL A 37 -10.84 -0.09 -5.81
N VAL A 38 -9.83 -0.95 -5.73
CA VAL A 38 -8.42 -0.56 -5.81
C VAL A 38 -7.67 -1.44 -6.80
N SER A 39 -6.63 -0.91 -7.42
CA SER A 39 -5.60 -1.72 -8.07
C SER A 39 -4.50 -2.04 -7.07
N ARG A 40 -4.03 -3.29 -7.07
CA ARG A 40 -2.92 -3.76 -6.23
C ARG A 40 -1.90 -4.52 -7.06
N GLY A 41 -0.70 -4.70 -6.49
CA GLY A 41 0.41 -5.41 -7.13
C GLY A 41 1.53 -4.48 -7.56
N GLU A 42 2.28 -4.91 -8.55
CA GLU A 42 3.37 -4.13 -9.14
C GLU A 42 2.86 -2.85 -9.81
N ASN A 43 3.77 -1.92 -10.10
CA ASN A 43 3.42 -0.70 -10.81
C ASN A 43 2.75 -1.03 -12.15
N VAL A 44 1.54 -0.53 -12.32
CA VAL A 44 0.82 -0.64 -13.59
C VAL A 44 1.50 0.27 -14.60
N VAL A 45 2.00 -0.30 -15.69
CA VAL A 45 2.67 0.42 -16.79
C VAL A 45 2.01 0.07 -18.13
N PRO A 46 2.24 0.83 -19.20
CA PRO A 46 1.78 0.46 -20.55
C PRO A 46 2.20 -0.97 -20.92
N GLY A 47 1.30 -1.77 -21.45
CA GLY A 47 1.52 -3.17 -21.81
C GLY A 47 1.45 -4.18 -20.66
N SER A 48 1.22 -3.75 -19.43
CA SER A 48 1.10 -4.62 -18.25
C SER A 48 -0.32 -5.08 -17.97
N THR A 49 -0.50 -5.83 -16.88
CA THR A 49 -1.79 -6.22 -16.33
C THR A 49 -1.96 -5.60 -14.95
N ALA A 50 -3.14 -5.06 -14.67
CA ALA A 50 -3.51 -4.50 -13.35
C ALA A 50 -4.42 -5.49 -12.61
N ASP A 51 -4.05 -5.88 -11.40
CA ASP A 51 -4.94 -6.60 -10.49
C ASP A 51 -5.94 -5.63 -9.88
N VAL A 52 -7.22 -5.92 -10.04
CA VAL A 52 -8.34 -5.11 -9.54
C VAL A 52 -9.07 -5.88 -8.44
N ILE A 53 -9.21 -5.25 -7.28
CA ILE A 53 -9.86 -5.85 -6.10
C ILE A 53 -10.99 -4.92 -5.66
N GLY A 54 -12.20 -5.47 -5.57
CA GLY A 54 -13.36 -4.79 -4.98
C GLY A 54 -13.72 -5.36 -3.63
N ARG A 55 -14.26 -4.51 -2.76
CA ARG A 55 -14.74 -4.85 -1.41
C ARG A 55 -15.99 -4.04 -1.09
N GLY A 56 -16.80 -4.56 -0.15
CA GLY A 56 -18.01 -3.86 0.31
C GLY A 56 -19.14 -3.84 -0.72
N PHE A 57 -19.13 -4.78 -1.65
CA PHE A 57 -20.21 -5.04 -2.60
C PHE A 57 -21.26 -6.01 -1.99
N VAL A 58 -22.39 -6.13 -2.64
CA VAL A 58 -23.41 -7.12 -2.23
C VAL A 58 -23.08 -8.47 -2.85
N PRO A 59 -23.06 -9.58 -2.07
CA PRO A 59 -22.83 -10.92 -2.61
C PRO A 59 -23.73 -11.24 -3.80
N GLY A 60 -23.15 -11.85 -4.83
CA GLY A 60 -23.86 -12.21 -6.06
C GLY A 60 -24.02 -11.07 -7.08
N GLN A 61 -23.68 -9.83 -6.76
CA GLN A 61 -23.64 -8.75 -7.76
C GLN A 61 -22.74 -9.11 -8.93
N LYS A 62 -23.11 -8.65 -10.11
CA LYS A 62 -22.31 -8.79 -11.34
C LYS A 62 -21.65 -7.47 -11.65
N VAL A 63 -20.32 -7.46 -11.68
CA VAL A 63 -19.49 -6.25 -11.83
C VAL A 63 -18.92 -6.16 -13.23
N SER A 64 -19.14 -5.02 -13.88
CA SER A 64 -18.52 -4.63 -15.16
C SER A 64 -17.64 -3.41 -14.94
N LEU A 65 -16.47 -3.40 -15.57
CA LEU A 65 -15.49 -2.31 -15.54
C LEU A 65 -15.55 -1.59 -16.88
N LEU A 66 -15.76 -0.27 -16.87
CA LEU A 66 -15.94 0.52 -18.08
C LEU A 66 -14.97 1.71 -18.13
N ARG A 67 -14.52 2.02 -19.34
CA ARG A 67 -13.75 3.25 -19.64
C ARG A 67 -14.36 3.93 -20.85
N GLY A 68 -14.95 5.10 -20.65
CA GLY A 68 -15.90 5.64 -21.65
C GLY A 68 -17.03 4.63 -21.87
N ASP A 69 -17.33 4.35 -23.13
CA ASP A 69 -18.37 3.39 -23.53
C ASP A 69 -17.85 1.94 -23.64
N SER A 70 -16.55 1.74 -23.45
CA SER A 70 -15.92 0.42 -23.59
C SER A 70 -16.00 -0.38 -22.30
N VAL A 71 -16.46 -1.63 -22.40
CA VAL A 71 -16.39 -2.62 -21.31
C VAL A 71 -15.01 -3.27 -21.34
N LEU A 72 -14.31 -3.22 -20.22
CA LEU A 72 -12.91 -3.66 -20.10
C LEU A 72 -12.75 -5.13 -19.72
N ASN A 73 -13.76 -5.73 -19.08
CA ASN A 73 -13.75 -7.15 -18.71
C ASN A 73 -14.71 -7.93 -19.63
N ALA A 74 -14.22 -9.00 -20.25
CA ALA A 74 -14.95 -9.81 -21.24
C ALA A 74 -16.28 -10.38 -20.69
N GLN A 75 -16.30 -10.71 -19.40
CA GLN A 75 -17.49 -11.17 -18.69
C GLN A 75 -17.61 -10.41 -17.37
N PRO A 76 -18.85 -10.12 -16.91
CA PRO A 76 -19.05 -9.56 -15.57
C PRO A 76 -18.49 -10.48 -14.48
N VAL A 77 -17.81 -9.89 -13.51
CA VAL A 77 -17.26 -10.62 -12.37
C VAL A 77 -18.32 -10.75 -11.30
N VAL A 78 -18.50 -11.95 -10.75
CA VAL A 78 -19.46 -12.20 -9.67
C VAL A 78 -18.79 -11.91 -8.32
N VAL A 79 -19.49 -11.14 -7.50
CA VAL A 79 -19.08 -10.82 -6.13
C VAL A 79 -19.27 -12.06 -5.25
N ASP A 80 -18.25 -12.40 -4.46
CA ASP A 80 -18.26 -13.55 -3.56
C ASP A 80 -19.18 -13.36 -2.33
N ALA A 81 -19.27 -14.40 -1.48
CA ALA A 81 -20.10 -14.39 -0.28
C ALA A 81 -19.67 -13.34 0.76
N ASP A 82 -18.42 -12.90 0.73
CA ASP A 82 -17.85 -11.91 1.63
C ASP A 82 -17.94 -10.48 1.09
N GLY A 83 -18.61 -10.30 -0.06
CA GLY A 83 -18.76 -8.98 -0.70
C GLY A 83 -17.51 -8.50 -1.42
N ASN A 84 -16.63 -9.40 -1.84
CA ASN A 84 -15.42 -9.08 -2.57
C ASN A 84 -15.43 -9.62 -4.00
N PHE A 85 -14.58 -9.03 -4.86
CA PHE A 85 -14.25 -9.61 -6.14
C PHE A 85 -12.78 -9.34 -6.50
N LYS A 86 -12.23 -10.17 -7.39
CA LYS A 86 -10.93 -9.96 -8.02
C LYS A 86 -11.04 -10.14 -9.51
N THR A 87 -10.35 -9.31 -10.27
CA THR A 87 -10.21 -9.44 -11.71
C THR A 87 -8.92 -8.79 -12.18
N GLN A 88 -8.60 -8.99 -13.43
CA GLN A 88 -7.43 -8.38 -14.07
C GLN A 88 -7.86 -7.51 -15.24
N LEU A 89 -7.17 -6.40 -15.44
CA LEU A 89 -7.30 -5.54 -16.60
C LEU A 89 -5.99 -5.54 -17.38
N SER A 90 -6.07 -5.86 -18.67
CA SER A 90 -4.96 -5.65 -19.59
C SER A 90 -4.82 -4.16 -19.91
N ILE A 91 -3.63 -3.63 -19.75
CA ILE A 91 -3.31 -2.24 -20.08
C ILE A 91 -2.69 -2.20 -21.46
N PRO A 92 -3.26 -1.47 -22.43
CA PRO A 92 -2.68 -1.37 -23.76
C PRO A 92 -1.23 -0.86 -23.75
N ALA A 93 -0.41 -1.32 -24.70
CA ALA A 93 0.98 -0.90 -24.80
C ALA A 93 1.16 0.60 -25.13
N ASP A 94 0.16 1.20 -25.73
CA ASP A 94 0.07 2.62 -26.04
C ASP A 94 -0.68 3.45 -24.97
N ALA A 95 -0.98 2.86 -23.82
CA ALA A 95 -1.65 3.57 -22.74
C ALA A 95 -0.81 4.76 -22.26
N VAL A 96 -1.43 5.92 -22.23
CA VAL A 96 -0.77 7.15 -21.76
C VAL A 96 -0.60 7.10 -20.24
N PRO A 97 0.60 7.36 -19.69
CA PRO A 97 0.79 7.48 -18.25
C PRO A 97 -0.11 8.55 -17.63
N GLY A 98 -0.70 8.23 -16.47
CA GLY A 98 -1.63 9.13 -15.80
C GLY A 98 -2.68 8.38 -14.98
N THR A 99 -3.66 9.12 -14.46
CA THR A 99 -4.80 8.55 -13.73
C THR A 99 -5.99 8.39 -14.67
N HIS A 100 -6.44 7.17 -14.83
CA HIS A 100 -7.59 6.80 -15.66
C HIS A 100 -8.78 6.44 -14.78
N PRO A 101 -9.88 7.20 -14.81
CA PRO A 101 -11.10 6.78 -14.12
C PRO A 101 -11.72 5.59 -14.84
N VAL A 102 -11.93 4.50 -14.11
CA VAL A 102 -12.65 3.30 -14.57
C VAL A 102 -13.96 3.23 -13.79
N VAL A 103 -15.07 3.30 -14.47
CA VAL A 103 -16.39 3.13 -13.85
C VAL A 103 -16.59 1.65 -13.52
N VAL A 104 -16.88 1.38 -12.27
CA VAL A 104 -17.19 0.03 -11.76
C VAL A 104 -18.70 -0.02 -11.57
N ARG A 105 -19.38 -0.69 -12.49
CA ARG A 105 -20.82 -0.86 -12.47
C ARG A 105 -21.19 -2.23 -11.95
N ALA A 106 -21.94 -2.26 -10.87
CA ALA A 106 -22.55 -3.47 -10.32
C ALA A 106 -24.04 -3.52 -10.69
N SER A 107 -24.56 -4.74 -10.88
CA SER A 107 -25.98 -4.99 -11.15
C SER A 107 -26.55 -6.01 -10.16
N GLN A 108 -27.83 -5.87 -9.82
CA GLN A 108 -28.61 -6.79 -8.97
C GLN A 108 -28.12 -6.88 -7.50
N PRO A 109 -28.27 -5.79 -6.70
CA PRO A 109 -28.87 -4.48 -7.02
C PRO A 109 -27.90 -3.57 -7.78
N ALA A 110 -28.46 -2.56 -8.48
CA ALA A 110 -27.66 -1.60 -9.24
C ALA A 110 -26.85 -0.69 -8.31
N ALA A 111 -25.56 -0.54 -8.61
CA ALA A 111 -24.66 0.34 -7.91
C ALA A 111 -23.47 0.71 -8.81
N ALA A 112 -22.79 1.81 -8.49
CA ALA A 112 -21.57 2.20 -9.20
C ALA A 112 -20.56 2.87 -8.27
N THR A 113 -19.28 2.70 -8.60
CA THR A 113 -18.16 3.43 -7.99
C THR A 113 -17.09 3.66 -9.05
N VAL A 114 -16.01 4.37 -8.70
CA VAL A 114 -14.94 4.69 -9.64
C VAL A 114 -13.60 4.20 -9.10
N LEU A 115 -12.92 3.37 -9.87
CA LEU A 115 -11.52 3.04 -9.66
C LEU A 115 -10.65 4.13 -10.33
N LYS A 116 -9.80 4.79 -9.55
CA LYS A 116 -8.75 5.68 -10.08
C LYS A 116 -7.51 4.83 -10.43
N LEU A 117 -7.51 4.26 -11.63
CA LEU A 117 -6.40 3.44 -12.12
C LEU A 117 -5.23 4.33 -12.52
N ARG A 118 -4.10 4.21 -11.83
CA ARG A 118 -2.88 4.94 -12.17
C ARG A 118 -2.00 4.08 -13.08
N VAL A 119 -1.74 4.56 -14.29
CA VAL A 119 -0.72 4.02 -15.20
C VAL A 119 0.56 4.83 -15.02
N SER A 120 1.63 4.19 -14.60
CA SER A 120 2.94 4.81 -14.39
C SER A 120 3.77 4.82 -15.69
N PRO A 121 4.65 5.81 -15.90
CA PRO A 121 5.58 5.75 -17.02
C PRO A 121 6.57 4.58 -16.82
N GLN A 122 6.90 3.91 -17.90
CA GLN A 122 7.99 2.94 -17.93
C GLN A 122 9.29 3.70 -18.21
N LEU A 123 10.08 3.91 -17.15
CA LEU A 123 11.35 4.62 -17.26
C LEU A 123 12.47 3.60 -17.51
N PRO A 124 13.32 3.80 -18.54
CA PRO A 124 14.50 2.99 -18.71
C PRO A 124 15.45 3.21 -17.55
N LEU A 125 15.84 2.13 -16.88
CA LEU A 125 16.85 2.20 -15.84
C LEU A 125 18.22 2.22 -16.50
N SER A 126 19.09 3.14 -16.07
CA SER A 126 20.46 3.26 -16.54
C SER A 126 21.45 3.04 -15.39
N GLY A 127 22.67 2.60 -15.73
CA GLY A 127 23.73 2.41 -14.75
C GLY A 127 23.61 1.15 -13.89
N GLN A 128 22.60 0.32 -14.05
CA GLN A 128 22.40 -0.90 -13.24
C GLN A 128 23.61 -1.86 -13.29
N ALA A 129 24.26 -1.96 -14.44
CA ALA A 129 25.44 -2.82 -14.61
C ALA A 129 26.66 -2.34 -13.79
N GLN A 130 26.62 -1.11 -13.25
CA GLN A 130 27.70 -0.57 -12.42
C GLN A 130 27.54 -0.99 -10.93
N PHE A 131 26.43 -1.62 -10.56
CA PHE A 131 26.12 -2.01 -9.19
C PHE A 131 25.80 -3.49 -9.09
N ALA A 132 26.41 -4.16 -8.12
CA ALA A 132 25.96 -5.48 -7.67
C ALA A 132 24.87 -5.28 -6.61
N THR A 133 23.65 -5.71 -6.90
CA THR A 133 22.51 -5.59 -5.98
C THR A 133 22.19 -6.93 -5.33
N GLN A 134 21.85 -6.88 -4.06
CA GLN A 134 21.36 -8.03 -3.30
C GLN A 134 20.08 -7.66 -2.57
N SER A 135 19.12 -8.57 -2.55
CA SER A 135 17.86 -8.39 -1.83
C SER A 135 17.62 -9.56 -0.88
N ASN A 136 17.03 -9.26 0.27
CA ASN A 136 16.56 -10.28 1.19
C ASN A 136 15.19 -9.86 1.74
N LYS A 137 14.27 -10.83 1.86
CA LYS A 137 12.97 -10.59 2.48
C LYS A 137 13.15 -10.66 3.99
N LEU A 138 12.81 -9.58 4.68
CA LEU A 138 12.83 -9.45 6.13
C LEU A 138 11.41 -9.56 6.71
N VAL A 139 11.16 -8.83 7.79
CA VAL A 139 9.85 -8.71 8.43
C VAL A 139 8.96 -7.69 7.67
N PRO A 140 7.62 -7.74 7.82
CA PRO A 140 6.75 -6.72 7.27
C PRO A 140 6.94 -5.36 7.95
N GLY A 141 6.56 -4.27 7.26
CA GLY A 141 6.55 -2.93 7.83
C GLY A 141 7.91 -2.27 7.97
N LEU A 142 8.89 -2.63 7.14
CA LEU A 142 10.19 -1.97 7.10
C LEU A 142 10.03 -0.48 6.83
N TYR A 143 10.78 0.33 7.56
CA TYR A 143 10.65 1.78 7.47
C TYR A 143 11.94 2.47 7.05
N GLN A 144 12.98 2.41 7.88
CA GLN A 144 14.25 3.07 7.62
C GLN A 144 15.42 2.17 7.98
N SER A 145 16.59 2.45 7.38
CA SER A 145 17.83 1.74 7.67
C SER A 145 18.99 2.73 7.85
N ALA A 146 19.93 2.37 8.70
CA ALA A 146 21.19 3.07 8.89
C ALA A 146 22.34 2.08 8.98
N TYR A 147 23.47 2.40 8.33
CA TYR A 147 24.68 1.59 8.37
C TYR A 147 25.66 2.18 9.39
N SER A 148 26.18 1.31 10.26
CA SER A 148 27.28 1.62 11.17
C SER A 148 28.58 1.05 10.63
N ALA A 149 29.54 1.91 10.39
CA ALA A 149 30.88 1.48 9.98
C ALA A 149 31.65 0.86 11.17
N ALA A 150 31.46 1.38 12.37
CA ALA A 150 32.14 0.87 13.56
C ALA A 150 31.74 -0.56 13.94
N SER A 151 30.43 -0.88 13.87
CA SER A 151 29.94 -2.23 14.16
C SER A 151 29.82 -3.11 12.92
N ASN A 152 30.11 -2.58 11.73
CA ASN A 152 29.90 -3.22 10.43
C ASN A 152 28.52 -3.92 10.35
N ALA A 153 27.47 -3.16 10.63
CA ALA A 153 26.11 -3.65 10.68
C ALA A 153 25.10 -2.67 10.08
N VAL A 154 24.00 -3.17 9.55
CA VAL A 154 22.84 -2.37 9.14
C VAL A 154 21.77 -2.50 10.20
N PHE A 155 21.27 -1.38 10.68
CA PHE A 155 20.13 -1.32 11.60
C PHE A 155 18.88 -0.96 10.81
N VAL A 156 17.79 -1.68 11.05
CA VAL A 156 16.53 -1.50 10.31
C VAL A 156 15.37 -1.46 11.28
N THR A 157 14.51 -0.47 11.11
CA THR A 157 13.28 -0.34 11.88
C THR A 157 12.09 -0.93 11.13
N SER A 158 11.15 -1.47 11.89
CA SER A 158 9.89 -2.04 11.38
C SER A 158 8.75 -1.72 12.31
N ALA A 159 7.61 -1.29 11.74
CA ALA A 159 6.35 -1.09 12.46
C ALA A 159 5.18 -1.41 11.54
N VAL A 160 4.22 -2.21 12.00
CA VAL A 160 3.11 -2.71 11.20
C VAL A 160 1.79 -2.11 11.65
N GLY A 161 1.05 -1.54 10.71
CA GLY A 161 -0.32 -1.11 10.91
C GLY A 161 -0.49 0.30 11.48
N ARG A 162 -1.71 0.56 11.95
CA ARG A 162 -2.11 1.81 12.62
C ARG A 162 -2.19 1.58 14.12
N PRO A 163 -2.14 2.66 14.93
CA PRO A 163 -2.32 2.53 16.38
C PRO A 163 -3.62 1.79 16.77
N PRO A 164 -3.58 0.95 17.80
CA PRO A 164 -2.40 0.57 18.58
C PRO A 164 -1.45 -0.37 17.80
N VAL A 165 -0.16 -0.02 17.72
CA VAL A 165 0.85 -0.85 17.04
C VAL A 165 1.32 -1.94 17.99
N THR A 166 1.12 -3.20 17.61
CA THR A 166 1.51 -4.38 18.39
C THR A 166 2.70 -5.14 17.80
N GLN A 167 3.08 -4.79 16.55
CA GLN A 167 4.21 -5.40 15.85
C GLN A 167 5.19 -4.32 15.44
N SER A 168 6.32 -4.27 16.11
CA SER A 168 7.42 -3.36 15.83
C SER A 168 8.74 -4.01 16.22
N GLN A 169 9.78 -3.81 15.42
CA GLN A 169 11.09 -4.41 15.66
C GLN A 169 12.23 -3.45 15.29
N LEU A 170 13.30 -3.50 16.05
CA LEU A 170 14.62 -3.02 15.65
C LEU A 170 15.48 -4.23 15.30
N LEU A 171 15.98 -4.26 14.07
CA LEU A 171 16.77 -5.35 13.51
C LEU A 171 18.22 -4.90 13.34
N LYS A 172 19.16 -5.82 13.58
CA LYS A 172 20.56 -5.69 13.21
C LYS A 172 20.89 -6.75 12.18
N LEU A 173 21.48 -6.34 11.06
CA LEU A 173 21.77 -7.21 9.92
C LEU A 173 23.27 -7.22 9.61
N ASP A 174 23.75 -8.36 9.12
CA ASP A 174 25.03 -8.44 8.43
C ASP A 174 24.93 -7.70 7.07
N PRO A 175 25.81 -6.75 6.78
CA PRO A 175 25.69 -5.89 5.60
C PRO A 175 26.01 -6.63 4.27
N LYS A 176 26.71 -7.76 4.33
CA LYS A 176 27.08 -8.54 3.14
C LYS A 176 25.98 -9.52 2.74
N THR A 177 25.36 -10.15 3.74
CA THR A 177 24.35 -11.20 3.49
C THR A 177 22.92 -10.74 3.68
N LEU A 178 22.72 -9.56 4.26
CA LEU A 178 21.43 -9.01 4.69
C LEU A 178 20.63 -9.93 5.63
N LYS A 179 21.31 -10.86 6.29
CA LYS A 179 20.71 -11.75 7.28
C LYS A 179 20.58 -11.02 8.62
N VAL A 180 19.45 -11.20 9.27
CA VAL A 180 19.24 -10.70 10.64
C VAL A 180 20.15 -11.43 11.60
N THR A 181 21.01 -10.70 12.29
CA THR A 181 21.91 -11.22 13.32
C THR A 181 21.32 -11.05 14.71
N GLN A 182 20.55 -9.98 14.92
CA GLN A 182 19.81 -9.70 16.17
C GLN A 182 18.51 -8.97 15.86
N ALA A 183 17.51 -9.16 16.68
CA ALA A 183 16.24 -8.47 16.62
C ALA A 183 15.66 -8.27 18.02
N ILE A 184 15.05 -7.12 18.27
CA ILE A 184 14.25 -6.89 19.48
C ILE A 184 12.88 -6.33 19.14
N THR A 185 11.92 -6.67 19.97
CA THR A 185 10.64 -5.95 20.04
C THR A 185 10.78 -4.88 21.11
N PRO A 186 10.52 -3.59 20.80
CA PRO A 186 10.54 -2.54 21.82
C PRO A 186 9.58 -2.81 22.97
N ALA A 187 9.82 -2.17 24.11
CA ALA A 187 8.98 -2.33 25.29
C ALA A 187 7.50 -1.97 25.03
N GLN A 188 6.61 -2.49 25.86
CA GLN A 188 5.21 -2.06 25.85
C GLN A 188 5.09 -0.60 26.28
N VAL A 189 4.15 0.10 25.67
CA VAL A 189 3.83 1.50 26.01
C VAL A 189 3.13 1.51 27.38
N PRO A 190 3.64 2.23 28.39
CA PRO A 190 2.96 2.37 29.67
C PRO A 190 1.52 2.92 29.48
N GLY A 191 0.53 2.22 30.00
CA GLY A 191 -0.89 2.59 29.84
C GLY A 191 -1.43 2.35 28.41
N GLY A 192 -0.67 1.76 27.52
CA GLY A 192 -1.09 1.44 26.15
C GLY A 192 -2.17 0.35 26.12
N SER A 193 -3.12 0.45 25.18
CA SER A 193 -4.18 -0.55 24.99
C SER A 193 -3.70 -1.71 24.14
N ASN A 194 -4.33 -2.89 24.32
CA ASN A 194 -4.18 -4.08 23.46
C ASN A 194 -2.74 -4.55 23.21
N GLY A 195 -1.84 -4.40 24.19
CA GLY A 195 -0.44 -4.84 24.05
C GLY A 195 0.39 -3.96 23.12
N ALA A 196 0.05 -2.68 22.99
CA ALA A 196 0.79 -1.71 22.19
C ALA A 196 2.25 -1.62 22.64
N VAL A 197 3.17 -1.64 21.68
CA VAL A 197 4.61 -1.44 21.88
C VAL A 197 5.06 -0.10 21.33
N TYR A 198 6.21 0.39 21.78
CA TYR A 198 6.83 1.54 21.12
C TYR A 198 7.10 1.19 19.65
N ALA A 199 6.58 2.00 18.75
CA ALA A 199 6.64 1.74 17.32
C ALA A 199 7.81 2.49 16.69
N VAL A 200 8.89 1.76 16.32
CA VAL A 200 10.13 2.33 15.80
C VAL A 200 10.04 2.60 14.30
N TYR A 201 10.42 3.81 13.90
CA TYR A 201 10.36 4.28 12.51
C TYR A 201 11.70 4.81 12.01
N GLY A 202 12.10 6.03 12.37
CA GLY A 202 13.41 6.61 12.03
C GLY A 202 14.54 5.90 12.77
N VAL A 203 15.74 5.87 12.16
CA VAL A 203 16.92 5.27 12.78
C VAL A 203 18.19 6.06 12.41
N GLY A 204 19.00 6.39 13.42
CA GLY A 204 20.34 6.98 13.28
C GLY A 204 21.36 6.20 14.09
N VAL A 205 22.59 6.12 13.58
CA VAL A 205 23.69 5.41 14.25
C VAL A 205 24.67 6.40 14.85
N ASP A 206 25.08 6.15 16.07
CA ASP A 206 26.10 6.87 16.82
C ASP A 206 27.30 5.94 17.02
N ASP A 207 28.21 5.97 16.08
CA ASP A 207 29.40 5.11 16.08
C ASP A 207 30.43 5.50 17.14
N ILE A 208 30.36 6.71 17.67
CA ILE A 208 31.28 7.19 18.73
C ILE A 208 30.87 6.59 20.08
N ASN A 209 29.59 6.60 20.41
CA ASN A 209 29.09 6.07 21.67
C ASN A 209 28.57 4.63 21.56
N GLY A 210 28.59 4.04 20.35
CA GLY A 210 28.13 2.67 20.11
C GLY A 210 26.61 2.51 20.26
N ASN A 211 25.84 3.54 19.94
CA ASN A 211 24.40 3.58 20.12
C ASN A 211 23.65 3.63 18.78
N VAL A 212 22.38 3.23 18.84
CA VAL A 212 21.37 3.39 17.78
C VAL A 212 20.22 4.21 18.34
N TRP A 213 19.91 5.31 17.70
CA TRP A 213 18.79 6.18 18.02
C TRP A 213 17.61 5.84 17.13
N VAL A 214 16.42 5.72 17.71
CA VAL A 214 15.20 5.44 16.94
C VAL A 214 14.08 6.40 17.34
N THR A 215 13.24 6.77 16.37
CA THR A 215 12.03 7.54 16.67
C THR A 215 10.85 6.61 16.92
N ASN A 216 10.10 6.87 17.97
CA ASN A 216 8.83 6.21 18.29
C ASN A 216 7.67 7.14 17.87
N THR A 217 7.43 7.25 16.57
CA THR A 217 6.53 8.26 15.99
C THR A 217 5.13 8.26 16.61
N ARG A 218 4.60 7.08 16.91
CA ARG A 218 3.24 6.94 17.44
C ARG A 218 3.11 7.30 18.92
N GLN A 219 4.22 7.34 19.63
CA GLN A 219 4.31 7.74 21.02
C GLN A 219 4.96 9.12 21.20
N ASN A 220 5.21 9.85 20.08
CA ASN A 220 5.85 11.16 20.13
C ASN A 220 7.15 11.13 20.95
N SER A 221 8.01 10.14 20.74
CA SER A 221 9.13 9.83 21.61
C SER A 221 10.34 9.34 20.80
N ILE A 222 11.45 9.17 21.50
CA ILE A 222 12.72 8.63 20.98
C ILE A 222 13.23 7.58 21.94
N ALA A 223 14.00 6.63 21.43
CA ALA A 223 14.73 5.67 22.26
C ALA A 223 16.16 5.46 21.75
N VAL A 224 17.03 5.04 22.64
CA VAL A 224 18.43 4.75 22.36
C VAL A 224 18.73 3.30 22.75
N TYR A 225 19.32 2.55 21.82
CA TYR A 225 19.71 1.16 22.01
C TYR A 225 21.22 1.00 21.77
N ARG A 226 21.84 -0.01 22.36
CA ARG A 226 23.24 -0.34 22.08
C ARG A 226 23.39 -1.01 20.72
N GLN A 227 24.37 -0.62 19.93
CA GLN A 227 24.69 -1.31 18.67
C GLN A 227 25.09 -2.76 18.87
N LYS A 228 25.75 -3.07 20.00
CA LYS A 228 26.30 -4.41 20.27
C LYS A 228 25.21 -5.47 20.34
N ASP A 229 24.18 -5.24 21.13
CA ASP A 229 23.21 -6.27 21.56
C ASP A 229 21.76 -5.81 21.52
N LEU A 230 21.48 -4.60 21.01
CA LEU A 230 20.16 -3.97 20.96
C LEU A 230 19.49 -3.79 22.34
N SER A 231 20.27 -3.83 23.44
CA SER A 231 19.75 -3.51 24.77
C SER A 231 19.34 -2.03 24.84
N LEU A 232 18.22 -1.77 25.52
CA LEU A 232 17.74 -0.39 25.72
C LEU A 232 18.70 0.37 26.64
N VAL A 233 19.18 1.53 26.18
CA VAL A 233 20.01 2.46 26.95
C VAL A 233 19.14 3.53 27.59
N HIS A 234 18.28 4.16 26.78
CA HIS A 234 17.40 5.22 27.25
C HIS A 234 16.09 5.25 26.46
N GLN A 235 14.98 5.42 27.17
CA GLN A 235 13.66 5.67 26.59
C GLN A 235 13.18 7.05 27.04
N PHE A 236 13.06 7.98 26.10
CA PHE A 236 12.48 9.28 26.42
C PHE A 236 10.99 9.15 26.72
N PRO A 237 10.43 10.02 27.54
CA PRO A 237 9.00 10.02 27.84
C PRO A 237 8.13 10.07 26.58
N VAL A 238 6.91 9.57 26.69
CA VAL A 238 5.86 9.83 25.71
C VAL A 238 5.67 11.35 25.60
N ASP A 239 5.42 11.83 24.39
CA ASP A 239 5.27 13.25 24.05
C ASP A 239 6.51 14.13 24.21
N ALA A 240 7.71 13.55 24.37
CA ALA A 240 8.96 14.30 24.40
C ALA A 240 9.34 14.96 23.07
N VAL A 241 8.94 14.35 21.93
CA VAL A 241 9.18 14.87 20.57
C VAL A 241 7.93 14.65 19.72
N PRO A 242 7.12 15.69 19.47
CA PRO A 242 5.87 15.54 18.74
C PRO A 242 6.07 14.90 17.37
N HIS A 243 5.37 13.81 17.12
CA HIS A 243 5.39 13.04 15.86
C HIS A 243 6.80 12.84 15.29
N ALA A 244 7.76 12.44 16.17
CA ALA A 244 9.16 12.22 15.82
C ALA A 244 9.26 11.32 14.58
N ARG A 245 9.87 11.82 13.49
CA ARG A 245 9.86 11.15 12.20
C ARG A 245 11.22 10.59 11.83
N ASP A 246 12.22 11.42 11.86
CA ASP A 246 13.58 11.07 11.48
C ASP A 246 14.56 11.48 12.57
N VAL A 247 15.72 10.82 12.60
CA VAL A 247 16.79 11.11 13.56
C VAL A 247 18.14 11.01 12.87
N VAL A 248 18.96 12.05 13.06
CA VAL A 248 20.31 12.14 12.51
C VAL A 248 21.31 12.39 13.65
N VAL A 249 22.43 11.69 13.60
CA VAL A 249 23.52 11.83 14.57
C VAL A 249 24.68 12.60 13.92
N ASP A 250 25.05 13.73 14.52
CA ASP A 250 26.30 14.42 14.27
C ASP A 250 27.36 13.98 15.31
N GLY A 251 28.05 12.91 14.96
CA GLY A 251 29.10 12.37 15.83
C GLY A 251 30.23 13.37 16.09
N THR A 252 30.54 14.26 15.15
CA THR A 252 31.63 15.25 15.29
C THR A 252 31.36 16.23 16.44
N HIS A 253 30.11 16.68 16.55
CA HIS A 253 29.74 17.66 17.60
C HIS A 253 28.98 17.00 18.78
N GLY A 254 28.81 15.68 18.78
CA GLY A 254 28.14 14.96 19.84
C GLY A 254 26.65 15.34 19.98
N LYS A 255 25.97 15.61 18.85
CA LYS A 255 24.58 16.04 18.84
C LYS A 255 23.71 15.07 18.04
N VAL A 256 22.46 14.96 18.46
CA VAL A 256 21.43 14.19 17.77
C VAL A 256 20.25 15.10 17.49
N PHE A 257 19.78 15.07 16.26
CA PHE A 257 18.68 15.90 15.79
C PHE A 257 17.49 15.01 15.45
N ALA A 258 16.31 15.36 15.94
CA ALA A 258 15.07 14.65 15.59
C ALA A 258 14.03 15.63 15.06
N SER A 259 13.49 15.33 13.87
CA SER A 259 12.44 16.13 13.25
C SER A 259 11.06 15.75 13.76
N ALA A 260 10.22 16.77 13.97
CA ALA A 260 8.81 16.63 14.32
C ALA A 260 7.94 16.87 13.07
N THR A 261 7.30 15.83 12.55
CA THR A 261 6.42 15.96 11.38
C THR A 261 5.08 16.58 11.77
N GLY A 262 4.71 17.66 11.12
CA GLY A 262 3.47 18.38 11.41
C GLY A 262 3.63 19.53 12.39
N GLU A 263 4.83 19.72 12.90
CA GLU A 263 5.25 20.88 13.70
C GLU A 263 6.53 21.48 13.12
N ASP A 264 6.81 22.73 13.44
CA ASP A 264 7.99 23.48 12.98
C ASP A 264 9.18 23.36 13.92
N HIS A 265 9.29 22.22 14.64
CA HIS A 265 10.31 21.99 15.65
C HIS A 265 11.35 20.96 15.21
N LEU A 266 12.58 21.24 15.58
CA LEU A 266 13.71 20.31 15.54
C LEU A 266 14.23 20.13 16.98
N SER A 267 14.13 18.94 17.52
CA SER A 267 14.65 18.60 18.84
C SER A 267 16.13 18.24 18.74
N VAL A 268 16.92 18.71 19.69
CA VAL A 268 18.36 18.48 19.75
C VAL A 268 18.72 17.84 21.09
N PHE A 269 19.48 16.76 21.02
CA PHE A 269 19.94 15.99 22.18
C PHE A 269 21.46 15.96 22.23
N ASP A 270 22.00 15.77 23.41
CA ASP A 270 23.38 15.38 23.58
C ASP A 270 23.54 13.87 23.36
N ALA A 271 24.46 13.47 22.48
CA ALA A 271 24.60 12.06 22.08
C ALA A 271 25.09 11.15 23.21
N LYS A 272 25.72 11.73 24.27
CA LYS A 272 26.33 10.99 25.38
C LYS A 272 25.48 11.01 26.63
N THR A 273 24.86 12.15 26.96
CA THR A 273 24.14 12.34 28.22
C THR A 273 22.62 12.30 28.06
N PHE A 274 22.12 12.35 26.80
CA PHE A 274 20.72 12.30 26.33
C PHE A 274 19.91 13.59 26.58
#